data_8890c1af5169ebab6161d88462d4e860
#
_entry.id   8890c1af5169ebab6161d88462d4e860
#
_cell.length_a   1.000
_cell.length_b   1.000
_cell.length_c   1.000
_cell.angle_alpha   90.00
_cell.angle_beta   90.00
_cell.angle_gamma   90.00
#
_symmetry.space_group_name_H-M   'P 1'
#
loop_
_entity.id
_entity.type
_entity.pdbx_description
1 polymer ?
#
loop_
_entity_poly.entity_id
_entity_poly.type
_entity_poly.pdbx_seq_one_letter_code
_entity_poly.pdbx_strand_id
1 'polypeptide(L)' 'MATTAWQPTTLVQCISLKPWLVYPGCDEPGGCHDLTLGKVYQLLAVEANGSFYRIIDDSNDDFLYPASHFRVV' A
#
# COMPACT_ATOMS: atom_id res chain seq x y z
N MET A 1 18.93 -25.36 6.02
CA MET A 1 18.57 -24.92 5.96
C MET A 1 18.02 -24.07 6.00
N ALA A 2 17.73 -23.70 5.96
CA ALA A 2 17.29 -22.92 6.09
C ALA A 2 16.49 -22.42 6.01
N THR A 3 16.14 -22.16 5.97
CA THR A 3 15.48 -21.64 5.87
C THR A 3 14.86 -21.03 6.20
N THR A 4 14.79 -21.18 6.29
CA THR A 4 14.28 -20.44 6.62
C THR A 4 14.24 -19.27 6.81
N ALA A 5 14.59 -18.94 6.72
CA ALA A 5 14.67 -17.57 6.73
C ALA A 5 13.49 -16.85 6.22
N TRP A 6 12.59 -17.53 5.81
CA TRP A 6 11.40 -16.89 5.37
C TRP A 6 10.65 -16.34 6.58
N GLN A 7 10.04 -15.21 6.39
CA GLN A 7 9.22 -14.56 7.40
C GLN A 7 7.77 -14.59 6.96
N PRO A 8 6.86 -14.64 7.92
CA PRO A 8 5.44 -14.52 7.57
C PRO A 8 5.23 -13.23 6.79
N THR A 9 4.55 -13.33 5.67
CA THR A 9 4.18 -12.16 4.91
C THR A 9 3.07 -11.43 5.64
N THR A 10 3.27 -10.16 5.93
CA THR A 10 2.22 -9.32 6.47
C THR A 10 1.30 -8.91 5.34
N LEU A 11 0.01 -9.09 5.55
CA LEU A 11 -1.03 -8.70 4.60
C LEU A 11 -1.79 -7.51 5.13
N VAL A 12 -2.18 -6.64 4.23
CA VAL A 12 -2.99 -5.46 4.54
C VAL A 12 -4.17 -5.40 3.59
N GLN A 13 -5.30 -4.97 4.11
CA GLN A 13 -6.52 -4.82 3.31
C GLN A 13 -6.76 -3.35 3.03
N CYS A 14 -7.05 -3.04 1.77
CA CYS A 14 -7.40 -1.68 1.40
C CYS A 14 -8.78 -1.31 1.95
N ILE A 15 -8.82 -0.29 2.79
CA ILE A 15 -10.05 0.17 3.43
C ILE A 15 -10.47 1.56 2.98
N SER A 16 -9.67 2.20 2.13
CA SER A 16 -9.98 3.54 1.63
C SER A 16 -9.32 3.76 0.28
N LEU A 17 -10.04 4.39 -0.61
CA LEU A 17 -9.52 4.87 -1.89
C LEU A 17 -9.48 6.39 -1.93
N LYS A 18 -9.46 7.02 -0.76
CA LYS A 18 -9.44 8.47 -0.67
C LYS A 18 -8.22 9.02 -1.42
N PRO A 19 -8.41 9.97 -2.34
CA PRO A 19 -7.29 10.57 -3.04
C PRO A 19 -6.32 11.24 -2.06
N TRP A 20 -5.04 11.04 -2.28
CA TRP A 20 -4.01 11.55 -1.36
C TRP A 20 -2.87 12.26 -2.08
N LEU A 21 -2.78 12.12 -3.40
CA LEU A 21 -1.76 12.81 -4.18
C LEU A 21 -2.40 13.98 -4.91
N VAL A 22 -1.73 15.12 -4.83
CA VAL A 22 -2.10 16.31 -5.59
C VAL A 22 -0.90 16.69 -6.44
N TYR A 23 -1.08 16.68 -7.76
CA TYR A 23 -0.03 17.03 -8.67
C TYR A 23 -0.14 18.49 -9.08
N PRO A 24 0.98 19.23 -9.14
CA PRO A 24 0.93 20.60 -9.63
C PRO A 24 0.31 20.64 -11.03
N GLY A 25 -0.66 21.52 -11.22
CA GLY A 25 -1.33 21.66 -12.50
C GLY A 25 -2.45 20.67 -12.77
N CYS A 26 -2.72 19.76 -11.84
CA CYS A 26 -3.84 18.85 -11.92
C CYS A 26 -4.97 19.30 -11.02
N ASP A 27 -6.18 19.28 -11.54
CA ASP A 27 -7.36 19.66 -10.77
C ASP A 27 -7.88 18.53 -9.89
N GLU A 28 -7.51 17.29 -10.20
CA GLU A 28 -8.03 16.12 -9.50
C GLU A 28 -6.94 15.45 -8.69
N PRO A 29 -7.17 15.28 -7.38
CA PRO A 29 -6.27 14.45 -6.58
C PRO A 29 -6.36 13.01 -7.04
N GLY A 30 -5.27 12.29 -6.86
CA GLY A 30 -5.19 10.90 -7.28
C GLY A 30 -4.43 10.05 -6.30
N GLY A 31 -3.80 9.00 -6.83
CA GLY A 31 -2.90 8.15 -6.06
C GLY A 31 -3.45 6.77 -5.78
N CYS A 32 -4.70 6.49 -6.11
CA CYS A 32 -5.31 5.17 -5.81
C CYS A 32 -5.79 4.43 -7.05
N HIS A 33 -5.21 4.72 -8.21
CA HIS A 33 -5.62 4.07 -9.46
C HIS A 33 -5.34 2.57 -9.48
N ASP A 34 -4.32 2.14 -8.76
CA ASP A 34 -3.91 0.74 -8.73
C ASP A 34 -4.27 0.08 -7.40
N LEU A 35 -5.32 0.55 -6.75
CA LEU A 35 -5.87 -0.07 -5.55
C LEU A 35 -7.33 -0.45 -5.78
N THR A 36 -7.73 -1.56 -5.18
CA THR A 36 -9.12 -2.02 -5.17
C THR A 36 -9.60 -2.06 -3.73
N LEU A 37 -10.69 -1.37 -3.45
CA LEU A 37 -11.28 -1.35 -2.11
C LEU A 37 -11.63 -2.77 -1.67
N GLY A 38 -11.22 -3.14 -0.47
CA GLY A 38 -11.49 -4.45 0.11
C GLY A 38 -10.48 -5.52 -0.28
N LYS A 39 -9.62 -5.26 -1.25
CA LYS A 39 -8.61 -6.23 -1.68
C LYS A 39 -7.46 -6.28 -0.67
N VAL A 40 -6.86 -7.46 -0.55
CA VAL A 40 -5.72 -7.68 0.34
C VAL A 40 -4.43 -7.62 -0.49
N TYR A 41 -3.44 -6.94 0.06
CA TYR A 41 -2.14 -6.72 -0.58
C TYR A 41 -1.01 -7.17 0.33
N GLN A 42 0.12 -7.50 -0.26
CA GLN A 42 1.32 -7.85 0.47
C GLN A 42 2.04 -6.59 0.91
N LEU A 43 2.29 -6.47 2.21
CA LEU A 43 3.08 -5.39 2.78
C LEU A 43 4.56 -5.75 2.68
N LEU A 44 5.33 -4.90 2.01
CA LEU A 44 6.76 -5.11 1.85
C LEU A 44 7.58 -4.37 2.89
N ALA A 45 7.17 -3.17 3.26
CA ALA A 45 7.89 -2.35 4.20
C ALA A 45 6.98 -1.29 4.80
N VAL A 46 7.36 -0.84 6.00
CA VAL A 46 6.71 0.29 6.67
C VAL A 46 7.73 1.42 6.67
N GLU A 47 7.34 2.58 6.16
CA GLU A 47 8.24 3.72 6.01
C GLU A 47 7.67 4.97 6.66
N ALA A 48 8.52 5.97 6.82
CA ALA A 48 8.14 7.26 7.41
C ALA A 48 7.48 7.10 8.79
N ASN A 49 8.11 6.31 9.66
CA ASN A 49 7.64 6.09 11.03
C ASN A 49 6.22 5.51 11.10
N GLY A 50 5.85 4.69 10.13
CA GLY A 50 4.54 4.07 10.10
C GLY A 50 3.49 4.84 9.30
N SER A 51 3.86 5.98 8.75
CA SER A 51 2.91 6.81 7.98
C SER A 51 2.63 6.26 6.60
N PHE A 52 3.56 5.50 6.03
CA PHE A 52 3.42 4.95 4.69
C PHE A 52 3.73 3.47 4.68
N TYR A 53 2.99 2.75 3.86
CA TYR A 53 3.21 1.34 3.59
C TYR A 53 3.68 1.18 2.15
N ARG A 54 4.74 0.37 1.97
CA ARG A 54 5.14 -0.07 0.64
C ARG A 54 4.47 -1.40 0.38
N ILE A 55 3.63 -1.46 -0.63
CA ILE A 55 2.89 -2.66 -1.00
C ILE A 55 3.09 -2.96 -2.47
N ILE A 56 2.76 -4.19 -2.86
CA ILE A 56 2.61 -4.54 -4.28
C ILE A 56 1.16 -4.28 -4.64
N ASP A 57 0.93 -3.31 -5.50
CA ASP A 57 -0.43 -2.90 -5.86
C ASP A 57 -0.97 -3.65 -7.09
N ASP A 58 -2.09 -3.21 -7.63
CA ASP A 58 -2.73 -3.88 -8.77
C ASP A 58 -1.88 -3.82 -10.05
N SER A 59 -0.92 -2.90 -10.13
CA SER A 59 0.01 -2.85 -11.25
C SER A 59 1.08 -3.91 -11.18
N ASN A 60 1.13 -4.65 -10.08
CA ASN A 60 2.12 -5.68 -9.80
C ASN A 60 3.52 -5.11 -9.51
N ASP A 61 3.60 -3.82 -9.26
CA ASP A 61 4.80 -3.13 -8.81
C ASP A 61 4.64 -2.64 -7.38
N ASP A 62 5.75 -2.31 -6.75
CA ASP A 62 5.72 -1.80 -5.39
C ASP A 62 5.64 -0.27 -5.39
N PHE A 63 4.74 0.23 -4.58
CA PHE A 63 4.55 1.67 -4.39
C PHE A 63 4.24 1.98 -2.94
N LEU A 64 4.49 3.24 -2.58
CA LEU A 64 4.16 3.75 -1.26
C LEU A 64 2.75 4.33 -1.24
N TYR A 65 2.00 3.98 -0.21
CA TYR A 65 0.66 4.49 0.03
C TYR A 65 0.51 4.88 1.50
N PRO A 66 -0.37 5.85 1.81
CA PRO A 66 -0.62 6.18 3.21
C PRO A 66 -1.11 4.97 3.99
N ALA A 67 -0.55 4.75 5.17
CA ALA A 67 -0.93 3.62 6.01
C ALA A 67 -2.42 3.66 6.37
N SER A 68 -3.01 4.86 6.43
CA SER A 68 -4.42 5.03 6.76
C SER A 68 -5.37 4.42 5.72
N HIS A 69 -4.87 4.07 4.54
CA HIS A 69 -5.67 3.42 3.50
C HIS A 69 -5.80 1.92 3.71
N PHE A 70 -5.13 1.39 4.71
CA PHE A 70 -5.06 -0.06 4.93
C PHE A 70 -5.26 -0.42 6.39
N ARG A 71 -5.65 -1.66 6.61
CA ARG A 71 -5.58 -2.27 7.93
C ARG A 71 -4.85 -3.60 7.82
N VAL A 72 -4.09 -3.94 8.84
CA VAL A 72 -3.41 -5.23 8.90
C VAL A 72 -4.43 -6.32 9.13
N VAL A 73 -4.33 -7.38 8.38
CA VAL A 73 -5.26 -8.52 8.49
C VAL A 73 -4.53 -9.79 8.84
#